data_b6c917b60b4a604e9493d7de5fdf58c3
#
_entry.id   b6c917b60b4a604e9493d7de5fdf58c3
#
_cell.length_a   1.000
_cell.length_b   1.000
_cell.length_c   1.000
_cell.angle_alpha   90.00
_cell.angle_beta   90.00
_cell.angle_gamma   90.00
#
_symmetry.space_group_name_H-M   'P 1'
#
loop_
_entity.id
_entity.type
_entity.pdbx_description
1 polymer ?
#
loop_
_entity_poly.entity_id
_entity_poly.type
_entity_poly.pdbx_seq_one_letter_code
_entity_poly.pdbx_strand_id
1 'polypeptide(L)'
;VTLTLYLVRHAPTLPNAERRYPLLEEDAPLSPEGREVAGRLRLPLQAAAYTSPKLRARETAKLAGFPHTFTVAALTEADFGLMAGHTWAELEARFGARPREWIEALGHPEGETGPPEGETGRQFHARIQNWLAALPGEGEVVAFTHAGPLLAALRLCVGLRAAEVALGGVVVLKRAQGQWWLRELRLPHG
;
A
#
# COMPACT_ATOMS: atom_id res chain seq x y z
N VAL A 1 16.37 -12.29 17.35
CA VAL A 1 14.93 -12.07 17.13
C VAL A 1 14.76 -11.15 15.94
N THR A 2 14.16 -11.66 14.87
CA THR A 2 14.04 -10.96 13.60
C THR A 2 12.64 -11.14 13.04
N LEU A 3 12.04 -10.03 12.59
CA LEU A 3 10.80 -10.02 11.82
C LEU A 3 11.12 -9.68 10.37
N THR A 4 10.61 -10.46 9.44
CA THR A 4 10.64 -10.12 8.01
C THR A 4 9.21 -9.79 7.55
N LEU A 5 9.03 -8.59 7.01
CA LEU A 5 7.74 -8.09 6.54
C LEU A 5 7.76 -7.97 5.02
N TYR A 6 6.87 -8.70 4.36
CA TYR A 6 6.64 -8.62 2.92
C TYR A 6 5.41 -7.77 2.68
N LEU A 7 5.61 -6.58 2.13
CA LEU A 7 4.52 -5.68 1.74
C LEU A 7 4.25 -5.85 0.26
N VAL A 8 3.05 -6.27 -0.08
CA VAL A 8 2.66 -6.56 -1.46
C VAL A 8 1.66 -5.49 -1.92
N ARG A 9 2.00 -4.76 -2.97
CA ARG A 9 1.02 -3.93 -3.65
C ARG A 9 0.09 -4.86 -4.44
N HIS A 10 -1.24 -4.67 -4.31
CA HIS A 10 -2.19 -5.50 -5.04
C HIS A 10 -1.88 -5.55 -6.53
N ALA A 11 -2.28 -6.62 -7.19
CA ALA A 11 -2.09 -6.83 -8.61
C ALA A 11 -3.03 -5.94 -9.44
N PRO A 12 -2.81 -5.81 -10.76
CA PRO A 12 -3.62 -4.93 -11.61
C PRO A 12 -5.12 -5.18 -11.60
N THR A 13 -5.87 -4.08 -11.65
CA THR A 13 -7.31 -4.05 -11.87
C THR A 13 -7.59 -3.27 -13.17
N LEU A 14 -8.80 -3.38 -13.75
CA LEU A 14 -9.16 -2.59 -14.91
C LEU A 14 -9.11 -1.07 -14.63
N PRO A 15 -9.65 -0.56 -13.50
CA PRO A 15 -9.54 0.85 -13.17
C PRO A 15 -8.12 1.40 -13.07
N ASN A 16 -7.12 0.58 -12.75
CA ASN A 16 -5.73 1.03 -12.70
C ASN A 16 -5.23 1.59 -14.04
N ALA A 17 -5.75 1.09 -15.16
CA ALA A 17 -5.38 1.58 -16.49
C ALA A 17 -5.79 3.04 -16.71
N GLU A 18 -6.82 3.52 -16.03
CA GLU A 18 -7.30 4.89 -16.13
C GLU A 18 -6.41 5.90 -15.39
N ARG A 19 -5.55 5.43 -14.49
CA ARG A 19 -4.65 6.25 -13.65
C ARG A 19 -5.39 7.31 -12.85
N ARG A 20 -6.60 6.98 -12.37
CA ARG A 20 -7.37 7.82 -11.47
C ARG A 20 -7.05 7.49 -10.03
N TYR A 21 -7.06 8.51 -9.18
CA TYR A 21 -7.00 8.25 -7.73
C TYR A 21 -8.23 7.47 -7.32
N PRO A 22 -8.09 6.38 -6.56
CA PRO A 22 -9.24 5.52 -6.24
C PRO A 22 -10.24 6.22 -5.34
N LEU A 23 -11.51 5.93 -5.57
CA LEU A 23 -12.60 6.30 -4.67
C LEU A 23 -12.62 5.33 -3.47
N LEU A 24 -13.05 5.80 -2.31
CA LEU A 24 -13.15 4.95 -1.12
C LEU A 24 -14.08 3.75 -1.32
N GLU A 25 -15.19 3.96 -2.01
CA GLU A 25 -16.18 2.93 -2.31
C GLU A 25 -15.79 2.01 -3.47
N GLU A 26 -14.75 2.34 -4.22
CA GLU A 26 -14.30 1.49 -5.33
C GLU A 26 -13.82 0.14 -4.83
N ASP A 27 -14.37 -0.93 -5.37
CA ASP A 27 -14.04 -2.29 -4.96
C ASP A 27 -13.92 -3.24 -6.17
N ALA A 28 -13.18 -2.81 -7.18
CA ALA A 28 -12.99 -3.58 -8.41
C ALA A 28 -12.17 -4.86 -8.16
N PRO A 29 -12.51 -5.96 -8.85
CA PRO A 29 -11.72 -7.18 -8.84
C PRO A 29 -10.44 -7.01 -9.65
N LEU A 30 -9.54 -7.98 -9.55
CA LEU A 30 -8.37 -8.05 -10.42
C LEU A 30 -8.77 -8.21 -11.88
N SER A 31 -8.00 -7.59 -12.76
CA SER A 31 -8.10 -7.84 -14.20
C SER A 31 -7.57 -9.26 -14.53
N PRO A 32 -7.82 -9.78 -15.75
CA PRO A 32 -7.20 -11.05 -16.16
C PRO A 32 -5.68 -11.04 -16.03
N GLU A 33 -5.02 -9.96 -16.43
CA GLU A 33 -3.59 -9.75 -16.23
C GLU A 33 -3.22 -9.75 -14.74
N GLY A 34 -4.00 -9.06 -13.92
CA GLY A 34 -3.78 -9.01 -12.48
C GLY A 34 -3.85 -10.38 -11.81
N ARG A 35 -4.73 -11.25 -12.27
CA ARG A 35 -4.83 -12.63 -11.77
C ARG A 35 -3.57 -13.42 -12.09
N GLU A 36 -3.01 -13.25 -13.28
CA GLU A 36 -1.74 -13.88 -13.67
C GLU A 36 -0.57 -13.37 -12.82
N VAL A 37 -0.48 -12.05 -12.64
CA VAL A 37 0.55 -11.42 -11.82
C VAL A 37 0.48 -11.95 -10.38
N ALA A 38 -0.69 -11.98 -9.78
CA ALA A 38 -0.89 -12.47 -8.42
C ALA A 38 -0.48 -13.96 -8.28
N GLY A 39 -0.81 -14.79 -9.27
CA GLY A 39 -0.47 -16.22 -9.27
C GLY A 39 1.03 -16.50 -9.40
N ARG A 40 1.81 -15.52 -9.84
CA ARG A 40 3.27 -15.65 -9.99
C ARG A 40 4.06 -15.16 -8.78
N LEU A 41 3.40 -14.57 -7.79
CA LEU A 41 4.07 -14.07 -6.60
C LEU A 41 4.77 -15.20 -5.83
N ARG A 42 5.99 -14.93 -5.36
CA ARG A 42 6.79 -15.88 -4.57
C ARG A 42 6.94 -15.32 -3.16
N LEU A 43 6.16 -15.88 -2.25
CA LEU A 43 6.05 -15.41 -0.87
C LEU A 43 6.16 -16.61 0.09
N PRO A 44 6.59 -16.38 1.35
CA PRO A 44 6.66 -17.47 2.33
C PRO A 44 5.25 -17.92 2.75
N LEU A 45 4.80 -19.05 2.24
CA LEU A 45 3.42 -19.51 2.39
C LEU A 45 3.04 -19.88 3.84
N GLN A 46 4.01 -20.06 4.73
CA GLN A 46 3.77 -20.30 6.16
C GLN A 46 3.66 -19.02 6.97
N ALA A 47 3.91 -17.85 6.35
CA ALA A 47 3.85 -16.57 7.05
C ALA A 47 2.42 -16.24 7.49
N ALA A 48 2.29 -15.48 8.57
CA ALA A 48 1.03 -14.85 8.92
C ALA A 48 0.69 -13.81 7.84
N ALA A 49 -0.55 -13.86 7.32
CA ALA A 49 -0.96 -13.02 6.20
C ALA A 49 -2.07 -12.06 6.60
N TYR A 50 -1.87 -10.79 6.24
CA TYR A 50 -2.81 -9.70 6.46
C TYR A 50 -3.22 -9.11 5.12
N THR A 51 -4.41 -8.57 5.04
CA THR A 51 -4.91 -7.94 3.82
C THR A 51 -5.74 -6.70 4.12
N SER A 52 -5.63 -5.70 3.24
CA SER A 52 -6.64 -4.66 3.14
C SER A 52 -8.01 -5.27 2.90
N PRO A 53 -9.11 -4.66 3.38
CA PRO A 53 -10.46 -5.17 3.12
C PRO A 53 -10.89 -5.10 1.66
N LYS A 54 -10.16 -4.36 0.81
CA LYS A 54 -10.51 -4.21 -0.61
C LYS A 54 -10.35 -5.51 -1.40
N LEU A 55 -11.30 -5.78 -2.30
CA LEU A 55 -11.35 -7.01 -3.08
C LEU A 55 -10.06 -7.26 -3.84
N ARG A 56 -9.48 -6.23 -4.48
CA ARG A 56 -8.22 -6.34 -5.22
C ARG A 56 -7.06 -6.85 -4.37
N ALA A 57 -6.98 -6.46 -3.11
CA ALA A 57 -5.96 -6.94 -2.18
C ALA A 57 -6.24 -8.39 -1.75
N ARG A 58 -7.48 -8.70 -1.43
CA ARG A 58 -7.89 -10.05 -1.00
C ARG A 58 -7.74 -11.08 -2.13
N GLU A 59 -8.09 -10.72 -3.36
CA GLU A 59 -7.88 -11.59 -4.52
C GLU A 59 -6.40 -11.81 -4.80
N THR A 60 -5.58 -10.77 -4.67
CA THR A 60 -4.11 -10.91 -4.79
C THR A 60 -3.60 -11.93 -3.78
N ALA A 61 -4.02 -11.80 -2.52
CA ALA A 61 -3.63 -12.74 -1.45
C ALA A 61 -4.04 -14.18 -1.77
N LYS A 62 -5.28 -14.38 -2.14
CA LYS A 62 -5.81 -15.70 -2.46
C LYS A 62 -5.03 -16.38 -3.60
N LEU A 63 -4.82 -15.66 -4.69
CA LEU A 63 -4.11 -16.18 -5.86
C LEU A 63 -2.62 -16.37 -5.60
N ALA A 64 -2.04 -15.61 -4.66
CA ALA A 64 -0.66 -15.79 -4.23
C ALA A 64 -0.46 -17.00 -3.28
N GLY A 65 -1.53 -17.71 -2.91
CA GLY A 65 -1.45 -18.90 -2.07
C GLY A 65 -1.83 -18.69 -0.61
N PHE A 66 -2.51 -17.58 -0.29
CA PHE A 66 -2.96 -17.26 1.08
C PHE A 66 -4.49 -17.25 1.15
N PRO A 67 -5.13 -18.43 1.26
CA PRO A 67 -6.60 -18.52 1.32
C PRO A 67 -7.17 -17.96 2.64
N HIS A 68 -6.36 -17.88 3.69
CA HIS A 68 -6.76 -17.37 5.00
C HIS A 68 -5.91 -16.18 5.37
N THR A 69 -6.55 -15.02 5.54
CA THR A 69 -5.88 -13.76 5.88
C THR A 69 -6.63 -13.05 6.98
N PHE A 70 -5.91 -12.24 7.76
CA PHE A 70 -6.51 -11.30 8.69
C PHE A 70 -6.78 -9.99 7.97
N THR A 71 -8.02 -9.55 7.94
CA THR A 71 -8.40 -8.28 7.34
C THR A 71 -8.08 -7.13 8.28
N VAL A 72 -7.36 -6.12 7.79
CA VAL A 72 -6.90 -4.98 8.57
C VAL A 72 -7.29 -3.68 7.88
N ALA A 73 -8.17 -2.91 8.50
CA ALA A 73 -8.63 -1.63 7.96
C ALA A 73 -7.47 -0.63 7.74
N ALA A 74 -6.46 -0.66 8.59
CA ALA A 74 -5.29 0.22 8.49
C ALA A 74 -4.51 0.04 7.17
N LEU A 75 -4.65 -1.10 6.49
CA LEU A 75 -3.99 -1.38 5.22
C LEU A 75 -4.76 -0.86 3.99
N THR A 76 -5.91 -0.23 4.18
CA THR A 76 -6.68 0.39 3.10
C THR A 76 -5.92 1.58 2.52
N GLU A 77 -6.09 1.83 1.21
CA GLU A 77 -5.47 2.98 0.55
C GLU A 77 -5.85 4.30 1.23
N ALA A 78 -5.00 5.30 1.05
CA ALA A 78 -5.27 6.64 1.57
C ALA A 78 -6.63 7.17 1.09
N ASP A 79 -7.28 7.94 1.94
CA ASP A 79 -8.46 8.71 1.54
C ASP A 79 -7.99 9.98 0.81
N PHE A 80 -8.15 9.97 -0.51
CA PHE A 80 -7.72 11.07 -1.36
C PHE A 80 -8.75 12.21 -1.44
N GLY A 81 -9.90 12.08 -0.77
CA GLY A 81 -10.92 13.13 -0.71
C GLY A 81 -11.28 13.69 -2.08
N LEU A 82 -11.09 15.00 -2.25
CA LEU A 82 -11.45 15.71 -3.48
C LEU A 82 -10.66 15.22 -4.72
N MET A 83 -9.51 14.60 -4.53
CA MET A 83 -8.72 14.05 -5.64
C MET A 83 -9.27 12.73 -6.18
N ALA A 84 -10.05 12.01 -5.38
CA ALA A 84 -10.57 10.70 -5.76
C ALA A 84 -11.42 10.77 -7.04
N GLY A 85 -11.25 9.79 -7.92
CA GLY A 85 -11.95 9.69 -9.19
C GLY A 85 -11.36 10.51 -10.33
N HIS A 86 -10.30 11.27 -10.09
CA HIS A 86 -9.67 12.15 -11.09
C HIS A 86 -8.27 11.69 -11.46
N THR A 87 -7.88 11.94 -12.71
CA THR A 87 -6.49 11.81 -13.13
C THR A 87 -5.69 13.02 -12.68
N TRP A 88 -4.36 12.91 -12.68
CA TRP A 88 -3.50 14.05 -12.37
C TRP A 88 -3.74 15.23 -13.31
N ALA A 89 -3.89 14.97 -14.61
CA ALA A 89 -4.14 16.02 -15.60
C ALA A 89 -5.47 16.77 -15.33
N GLU A 90 -6.53 16.04 -14.95
CA GLU A 90 -7.82 16.65 -14.58
C GLU A 90 -7.67 17.53 -13.34
N LEU A 91 -6.90 17.08 -12.36
CA LEU A 91 -6.66 17.83 -11.12
C LEU A 91 -5.86 19.11 -11.39
N GLU A 92 -4.79 19.03 -12.18
CA GLU A 92 -4.02 20.22 -12.55
C GLU A 92 -4.84 21.23 -13.34
N ALA A 93 -5.66 20.75 -14.30
CA ALA A 93 -6.53 21.61 -15.08
C ALA A 93 -7.55 22.36 -14.21
N ARG A 94 -8.06 21.70 -13.18
CA ARG A 94 -9.11 22.26 -12.31
C ARG A 94 -8.56 23.09 -11.14
N PHE A 95 -7.44 22.66 -10.54
CA PHE A 95 -6.94 23.23 -9.28
C PHE A 95 -5.53 23.81 -9.37
N GLY A 96 -4.90 23.79 -10.54
CA GLY A 96 -3.55 24.33 -10.72
C GLY A 96 -2.50 23.58 -9.91
N ALA A 97 -1.72 24.31 -9.12
CA ALA A 97 -0.65 23.73 -8.30
C ALA A 97 -1.11 23.09 -6.99
N ARG A 98 -2.36 23.31 -6.59
CA ARG A 98 -2.88 22.84 -5.29
C ARG A 98 -2.81 21.33 -5.08
N PRO A 99 -3.13 20.48 -6.08
CA PRO A 99 -3.02 19.03 -5.91
C PRO A 99 -1.64 18.55 -5.51
N ARG A 100 -0.59 19.19 -6.00
CA ARG A 100 0.79 18.86 -5.60
C ARG A 100 0.99 19.11 -4.10
N GLU A 101 0.53 20.24 -3.60
CA GLU A 101 0.61 20.57 -2.18
C GLU A 101 -0.15 19.55 -1.31
N TRP A 102 -1.34 19.14 -1.78
CA TRP A 102 -2.16 18.14 -1.07
C TRP A 102 -1.46 16.78 -0.98
N ILE A 103 -0.88 16.32 -2.08
CA ILE A 103 -0.18 15.02 -2.11
C ILE A 103 1.12 15.05 -1.30
N GLU A 104 1.85 16.17 -1.35
CA GLU A 104 3.04 16.35 -0.52
C GLU A 104 2.70 16.33 0.96
N ALA A 105 1.62 17.02 1.36
CA ALA A 105 1.16 17.02 2.74
C ALA A 105 0.71 15.63 3.19
N LEU A 106 -0.03 14.91 2.36
CA LEU A 106 -0.45 13.52 2.64
C LEU A 106 0.76 12.60 2.82
N GLY A 107 1.84 12.82 2.07
CA GLY A 107 3.07 12.06 2.15
C GLY A 107 3.97 12.40 3.34
N HIS A 108 3.57 13.34 4.18
CA HIS A 108 4.36 13.77 5.34
C HIS A 108 3.79 13.20 6.64
N PRO A 109 4.56 12.39 7.42
CA PRO A 109 4.06 11.78 8.65
C PRO A 109 3.52 12.75 9.70
N GLU A 110 4.05 13.97 9.72
CA GLU A 110 3.64 15.04 10.64
C GLU A 110 2.69 16.05 9.99
N GLY A 111 2.30 15.81 8.73
CA GLY A 111 1.45 16.74 7.98
C GLY A 111 0.08 16.93 8.60
N GLU A 112 -0.30 18.16 8.90
CA GLU A 112 -1.60 18.51 9.48
C GLU A 112 -2.67 18.77 8.43
N THR A 113 -2.30 18.68 7.15
CA THR A 113 -3.20 18.84 6.02
C THR A 113 -3.04 17.67 5.06
N GLY A 114 -3.87 17.66 4.02
CA GLY A 114 -3.88 16.70 2.95
C GLY A 114 -4.91 17.10 1.90
N PRO A 115 -5.33 16.18 1.02
CA PRO A 115 -6.41 16.46 0.11
C PRO A 115 -7.67 16.91 0.86
N PRO A 116 -8.35 17.97 0.42
CA PRO A 116 -9.63 18.39 1.04
C PRO A 116 -10.59 17.21 1.10
N GLU A 117 -11.29 17.06 2.21
CA GLU A 117 -12.26 15.96 2.47
C GLU A 117 -11.61 14.57 2.59
N GLY A 118 -10.28 14.49 2.55
CA GLY A 118 -9.53 13.25 2.70
C GLY A 118 -8.76 13.18 4.02
N GLU A 119 -7.78 12.28 4.07
CA GLU A 119 -6.90 12.14 5.24
C GLU A 119 -5.82 13.23 5.24
N THR A 120 -5.41 13.65 6.42
CA THR A 120 -4.17 14.39 6.60
C THR A 120 -2.97 13.43 6.59
N GLY A 121 -1.78 13.94 6.35
CA GLY A 121 -0.56 13.13 6.42
C GLY A 121 -0.40 12.44 7.77
N ARG A 122 -0.67 13.16 8.85
CA ARG A 122 -0.62 12.60 10.22
C ARG A 122 -1.62 11.46 10.43
N GLN A 123 -2.87 11.65 10.03
CA GLN A 123 -3.90 10.62 10.17
C GLN A 123 -3.54 9.35 9.39
N PHE A 124 -3.13 9.52 8.16
CA PHE A 124 -2.74 8.41 7.29
C PHE A 124 -1.56 7.63 7.87
N HIS A 125 -0.47 8.31 8.20
CA HIS A 125 0.72 7.65 8.74
C HIS A 125 0.49 7.06 10.13
N ALA A 126 -0.36 7.69 10.96
CA ALA A 126 -0.66 7.17 12.29
C ALA A 126 -1.29 5.77 12.25
N ARG A 127 -2.23 5.52 11.32
CA ARG A 127 -2.85 4.19 11.24
C ARG A 127 -1.88 3.12 10.75
N ILE A 128 -0.96 3.48 9.86
CA ILE A 128 0.10 2.57 9.40
C ILE A 128 1.11 2.31 10.54
N GLN A 129 1.52 3.36 11.25
CA GLN A 129 2.42 3.25 12.39
C GLN A 129 1.84 2.35 13.49
N ASN A 130 0.57 2.49 13.80
CA ASN A 130 -0.10 1.67 14.82
C ASN A 130 -0.13 0.20 14.40
N TRP A 131 -0.38 -0.09 13.14
CA TRP A 131 -0.34 -1.45 12.63
C TRP A 131 1.07 -2.04 12.69
N LEU A 132 2.09 -1.29 12.27
CA LEU A 132 3.49 -1.72 12.34
C LEU A 132 3.91 -2.03 13.78
N ALA A 133 3.47 -1.20 14.74
CA ALA A 133 3.78 -1.40 16.16
C ALA A 133 3.09 -2.66 16.73
N ALA A 134 1.98 -3.07 16.16
CA ALA A 134 1.23 -4.26 16.60
C ALA A 134 1.73 -5.57 15.97
N LEU A 135 2.69 -5.53 15.05
CA LEU A 135 3.26 -6.72 14.43
C LEU A 135 4.01 -7.58 15.45
N PRO A 136 4.08 -8.92 15.23
CA PRO A 136 4.84 -9.79 16.13
C PRO A 136 6.32 -9.39 16.23
N GLY A 137 6.96 -9.83 17.29
CA GLY A 137 8.39 -9.53 17.53
C GLY A 137 9.32 -10.22 16.54
N GLU A 138 8.93 -11.38 16.02
CA GLU A 138 9.75 -12.20 15.15
C GLU A 138 8.92 -13.00 14.14
N GLY A 139 9.57 -13.61 13.19
CA GLY A 139 8.96 -14.48 12.18
C GLY A 139 8.80 -13.78 10.84
N GLU A 140 7.86 -14.28 10.05
CA GLU A 140 7.56 -13.74 8.73
C GLU A 140 6.10 -13.30 8.66
N VAL A 141 5.86 -12.14 8.09
CA VAL A 141 4.54 -11.55 7.88
C VAL A 141 4.41 -11.10 6.43
N VAL A 142 3.28 -11.41 5.82
CA VAL A 142 2.93 -10.90 4.49
C VAL A 142 1.70 -10.00 4.61
N ALA A 143 1.73 -8.84 3.99
CA ALA A 143 0.59 -7.92 3.99
C ALA A 143 0.28 -7.46 2.57
N PHE A 144 -0.96 -7.69 2.16
CA PHE A 144 -1.47 -7.30 0.84
C PHE A 144 -2.20 -5.96 0.97
N THR A 145 -1.69 -4.95 0.28
CA THR A 145 -2.11 -3.57 0.48
C THR A 145 -2.04 -2.76 -0.83
N HIS A 146 -1.88 -1.48 -0.71
CA HIS A 146 -1.91 -0.49 -1.78
C HIS A 146 -0.62 0.33 -1.80
N ALA A 147 -0.42 1.13 -2.85
CA ALA A 147 0.77 1.96 -2.98
C ALA A 147 0.96 2.91 -1.80
N GLY A 148 -0.10 3.59 -1.37
CA GLY A 148 -0.02 4.56 -0.27
C GLY A 148 0.49 3.98 1.04
N PRO A 149 -0.16 2.96 1.61
CA PRO A 149 0.31 2.32 2.85
C PRO A 149 1.71 1.74 2.73
N LEU A 150 2.06 1.17 1.59
CA LEU A 150 3.38 0.62 1.33
C LEU A 150 4.46 1.71 1.37
N LEU A 151 4.22 2.84 0.72
CA LEU A 151 5.13 3.99 0.75
C LEU A 151 5.20 4.63 2.14
N ALA A 152 4.08 4.69 2.86
CA ALA A 152 4.07 5.16 4.25
C ALA A 152 4.95 4.28 5.15
N ALA A 153 4.88 2.96 4.99
CA ALA A 153 5.74 2.03 5.72
C ALA A 153 7.23 2.27 5.41
N LEU A 154 7.59 2.50 4.15
CA LEU A 154 8.97 2.81 3.77
C LEU A 154 9.46 4.11 4.43
N ARG A 155 8.62 5.15 4.47
CA ARG A 155 8.97 6.41 5.16
C ARG A 155 9.18 6.19 6.65
N LEU A 156 8.23 5.49 7.29
CA LEU A 156 8.25 5.27 8.73
C LEU A 156 9.35 4.33 9.19
N CYS A 157 9.62 3.27 8.44
CA CYS A 157 10.59 2.24 8.85
C CYS A 157 12.02 2.61 8.49
N VAL A 158 12.27 3.13 7.29
CA VAL A 158 13.63 3.34 6.77
C VAL A 158 13.88 4.76 6.24
N GLY A 159 12.93 5.67 6.38
CA GLY A 159 13.08 7.06 5.95
C GLY A 159 13.15 7.24 4.43
N LEU A 160 12.76 6.25 3.65
CA LEU A 160 12.75 6.35 2.19
C LEU A 160 11.50 7.13 1.75
N ARG A 161 11.72 8.32 1.18
CA ARG A 161 10.65 9.25 0.84
C ARG A 161 10.10 9.10 -0.57
N ALA A 162 10.95 8.65 -1.48
CA ALA A 162 10.59 8.53 -2.88
C ALA A 162 10.88 7.13 -3.37
N ALA A 163 9.84 6.39 -3.68
CA ALA A 163 9.92 5.06 -4.26
C ALA A 163 8.70 4.85 -5.15
N GLU A 164 8.89 4.12 -6.22
CA GLU A 164 7.81 3.70 -7.11
C GLU A 164 7.77 2.18 -7.08
N VAL A 165 6.64 1.63 -6.67
CA VAL A 165 6.44 0.17 -6.58
C VAL A 165 5.30 -0.20 -7.53
N ALA A 166 5.60 -1.05 -8.51
CA ALA A 166 4.63 -1.49 -9.50
C ALA A 166 3.50 -2.31 -8.88
N LEU A 167 2.37 -2.35 -9.55
CA LEU A 167 1.25 -3.26 -9.20
C LEU A 167 1.78 -4.70 -9.16
N GLY A 168 1.53 -5.42 -8.06
CA GLY A 168 2.10 -6.74 -7.83
C GLY A 168 3.55 -6.73 -7.35
N GLY A 169 4.15 -5.57 -7.16
CA GLY A 169 5.50 -5.45 -6.59
C GLY A 169 5.52 -5.78 -5.10
N VAL A 170 6.68 -6.19 -4.62
CA VAL A 170 6.90 -6.58 -3.22
C VAL A 170 8.06 -5.79 -2.63
N VAL A 171 7.82 -5.24 -1.45
CA VAL A 171 8.88 -4.63 -0.61
C VAL A 171 9.13 -5.53 0.57
N VAL A 172 10.38 -5.91 0.79
CA VAL A 172 10.77 -6.73 1.92
C VAL A 172 11.54 -5.90 2.93
N LEU A 173 10.97 -5.77 4.13
CA LEU A 173 11.57 -5.06 5.25
C LEU A 173 11.98 -6.08 6.33
N LYS A 174 13.10 -5.83 6.97
CA LYS A 174 13.59 -6.64 8.08
C LYS A 174 13.68 -5.77 9.34
N ARG A 175 13.15 -6.25 10.45
CA ARG A 175 13.32 -5.60 11.75
C ARG A 175 14.14 -6.49 12.67
N ALA A 176 15.18 -5.93 13.25
CA ALA A 176 15.98 -6.60 14.27
C ALA A 176 16.49 -5.55 15.26
N GLN A 177 16.51 -5.85 16.54
CA GLN A 177 16.99 -4.96 17.60
C GLN A 177 16.33 -3.56 17.55
N GLY A 178 15.02 -3.54 17.24
CA GLY A 178 14.25 -2.30 17.16
C GLY A 178 14.49 -1.43 15.93
N GLN A 179 15.35 -1.89 15.01
CA GLN A 179 15.66 -1.15 13.79
C GLN A 179 15.13 -1.87 12.57
N TRP A 180 14.70 -1.09 11.57
CA TRP A 180 14.26 -1.59 10.28
C TRP A 180 15.32 -1.41 9.20
N TRP A 181 15.38 -2.36 8.28
CA TRP A 181 16.18 -2.30 7.06
C TRP A 181 15.30 -2.59 5.85
N LEU A 182 15.53 -1.89 4.75
CA LEU A 182 15.03 -2.29 3.45
C LEU A 182 15.91 -3.42 2.93
N ARG A 183 15.34 -4.60 2.74
CA ARG A 183 16.07 -5.78 2.29
C ARG A 183 15.98 -5.99 0.79
N GLU A 184 14.79 -5.75 0.21
CA GLU A 184 14.55 -6.04 -1.20
C GLU A 184 13.39 -5.21 -1.73
N LEU A 185 13.52 -4.78 -2.99
CA LEU A 185 12.42 -4.28 -3.82
C LEU A 185 12.27 -5.24 -4.98
N ARG A 186 11.12 -5.86 -5.09
CA ARG A 186 10.87 -6.93 -6.05
C ARG A 186 9.85 -6.53 -7.09
N LEU A 187 10.20 -6.64 -8.36
CA LEU A 187 9.29 -6.40 -9.47
C LEU A 187 8.33 -7.59 -9.63
N PRO A 188 7.13 -7.37 -10.24
CA PRO A 188 6.09 -8.40 -10.31
C PRO A 188 6.43 -9.64 -11.12
N HIS A 189 7.43 -9.60 -11.98
CA HIS A 189 7.90 -10.77 -12.73
C HIS A 189 9.42 -10.88 -12.72
N GLY A 190 9.93 -10.88 -11.55
CA GLY A 190 11.32 -11.21 -11.34
C GLY A 190 11.59 -12.68 -11.59
#